data_c09f25e2b2792e06db53ef925c6ada7e
#
_entry.id   c09f25e2b2792e06db53ef925c6ada7e
#
_cell.length_a   1.000
_cell.length_b   1.000
_cell.length_c   1.000
_cell.angle_alpha   90.00
_cell.angle_beta   90.00
_cell.angle_gamma   90.00
#
_symmetry.space_group_name_H-M   'P 1'
#
loop_
_entity.id
_entity.type
_entity.pdbx_description
1 polymer ?
#
loop_
_entity_poly.entity_id
_entity_poly.type
_entity_poly.pdbx_seq_one_letter_code
_entity_poly.pdbx_strand_id
1 'polypeptide(L)'
;MGWTTREDKRMGIARLTEAERAALAADRPAWRVVEGRDAIARSFRFKDFSEAWAFMSRVALLAEAQDHHPEWSNVWNRVEIVLSTHDAGGLSARDARLAAAIDSLMP
;
A
#
# COMPACT_ATOMS: atom_id res chain seq x y z
N MET A 1 3.20 1.33 20.25
CA MET A 1 4.37 1.04 21.04
C MET A 1 5.51 0.58 20.17
N GLY A 2 6.64 1.25 20.28
CA GLY A 2 7.81 0.94 19.47
C GLY A 2 8.34 -0.48 19.67
N TRP A 3 8.27 -0.99 20.87
CA TRP A 3 8.75 -2.34 21.15
C TRP A 3 7.91 -3.40 20.45
N THR A 4 6.61 -3.17 20.27
CA THR A 4 5.73 -4.09 19.54
C THR A 4 6.16 -4.21 18.08
N THR A 5 6.44 -3.08 17.42
CA THR A 5 6.91 -3.08 16.05
C THR A 5 8.23 -3.83 15.91
N ARG A 6 9.15 -3.60 16.87
CA ARG A 6 10.43 -4.31 16.86
C ARG A 6 10.23 -5.81 17.06
N GLU A 7 9.31 -6.18 17.95
CA GLU A 7 8.97 -7.57 18.18
C GLU A 7 8.49 -8.26 16.91
N ASP A 8 7.57 -7.61 16.18
CA ASP A 8 7.06 -8.12 14.93
C ASP A 8 8.17 -8.35 13.91
N LYS A 9 9.08 -7.39 13.78
CA LYS A 9 10.21 -7.51 12.85
C LYS A 9 11.13 -8.66 13.24
N ARG A 10 11.40 -8.84 14.53
CA ARG A 10 12.27 -9.90 15.00
C ARG A 10 11.67 -11.28 14.77
N MET A 11 10.37 -11.41 14.93
CA MET A 11 9.65 -12.66 14.71
C MET A 11 9.34 -12.91 13.24
N GLY A 12 9.53 -11.88 12.43
CA GLY A 12 9.18 -11.92 11.02
C GLY A 12 7.72 -11.60 10.79
N ILE A 13 7.46 -11.01 9.63
CA ILE A 13 6.11 -10.70 9.16
C ILE A 13 5.80 -11.71 8.07
N ALA A 14 4.69 -12.44 8.20
CA ALA A 14 4.33 -13.48 7.26
C ALA A 14 3.88 -12.87 5.93
N ARG A 15 4.34 -13.47 4.84
CA ARG A 15 3.81 -13.16 3.52
C ARG A 15 2.38 -13.70 3.40
N LEU A 16 1.60 -13.07 2.54
CA LEU A 16 0.24 -13.53 2.27
C LEU A 16 0.26 -14.96 1.71
N THR A 17 -0.69 -15.77 2.17
CA THR A 17 -0.94 -17.09 1.60
C THR A 17 -1.60 -16.95 0.23
N GLU A 18 -1.67 -18.04 -0.53
CA GLU A 18 -2.38 -18.05 -1.82
C GLU A 18 -3.85 -17.64 -1.66
N ALA A 19 -4.52 -18.12 -0.62
CA ALA A 19 -5.91 -17.76 -0.36
C ALA A 19 -6.06 -16.28 -0.04
N GLU A 20 -5.14 -15.73 0.74
CA GLU A 20 -5.15 -14.30 1.08
C GLU A 20 -4.88 -13.43 -0.13
N ARG A 21 -4.00 -13.87 -1.04
CA ARG A 21 -3.72 -13.16 -2.30
C ARG A 21 -4.95 -13.15 -3.20
N ALA A 22 -5.66 -14.26 -3.29
CA ALA A 22 -6.89 -14.34 -4.06
C ALA A 22 -7.98 -13.42 -3.49
N ALA A 23 -8.10 -13.37 -2.16
CA ALA A 23 -9.04 -12.47 -1.49
C ALA A 23 -8.69 -11.00 -1.75
N LEU A 24 -7.41 -10.65 -1.68
CA LEU A 24 -6.94 -9.29 -1.94
C LEU A 24 -7.27 -8.88 -3.38
N ALA A 25 -7.00 -9.75 -4.35
CA ALA A 25 -7.31 -9.47 -5.75
C ALA A 25 -8.82 -9.27 -5.97
N ALA A 26 -9.65 -10.05 -5.30
CA ALA A 26 -11.10 -9.94 -5.40
C ALA A 26 -11.62 -8.68 -4.70
N ASP A 27 -11.07 -8.34 -3.53
CA ASP A 27 -11.53 -7.22 -2.73
C ASP A 27 -11.01 -5.87 -3.23
N ARG A 28 -9.82 -5.86 -3.85
CA ARG A 28 -9.14 -4.65 -4.31
C ARG A 28 -8.76 -4.76 -5.78
N PRO A 29 -9.73 -4.89 -6.69
CA PRO A 29 -9.43 -5.18 -8.10
C PRO A 29 -8.69 -4.06 -8.82
N ALA A 30 -8.70 -2.84 -8.29
CA ALA A 30 -7.95 -1.72 -8.86
C ALA A 30 -6.44 -1.85 -8.63
N TRP A 31 -6.02 -2.70 -7.69
CA TRP A 31 -4.62 -2.95 -7.41
C TRP A 31 -4.16 -4.17 -8.23
N ARG A 32 -3.14 -3.97 -9.06
CA ARG A 32 -2.58 -5.03 -9.89
C ARG A 32 -1.31 -5.59 -9.28
N VAL A 33 -1.03 -6.86 -9.52
CA VAL A 33 0.25 -7.44 -9.12
C VAL A 33 1.33 -6.88 -10.05
N VAL A 34 2.45 -6.45 -9.47
CA VAL A 34 3.58 -5.94 -10.23
C VAL A 34 4.32 -7.12 -10.86
N GLU A 35 4.64 -7.00 -12.16
CA GLU A 35 5.40 -8.03 -12.85
C GLU A 35 6.83 -8.09 -12.28
N GLY A 36 7.30 -9.29 -11.98
CA GLY A 36 8.65 -9.52 -11.50
C GLY A 36 8.90 -9.20 -10.03
N ARG A 37 7.86 -8.84 -9.28
CA ARG A 37 7.96 -8.48 -7.86
C ARG A 37 6.73 -8.92 -7.09
N ASP A 38 6.92 -9.29 -5.83
CA ASP A 38 5.80 -9.58 -4.92
C ASP A 38 5.31 -8.26 -4.32
N ALA A 39 4.53 -7.53 -5.11
CA ALA A 39 4.04 -6.19 -4.78
C ALA A 39 2.74 -5.94 -5.55
N ILE A 40 1.95 -4.98 -5.08
CA ILE A 40 0.77 -4.51 -5.78
C ILE A 40 0.91 -3.03 -6.11
N ALA A 41 0.27 -2.59 -7.18
CA ALA A 41 0.33 -1.21 -7.64
C ALA A 41 -1.03 -0.72 -8.10
N ARG A 42 -1.27 0.57 -7.88
CA ARG A 42 -2.44 1.26 -8.40
C ARG A 42 -2.06 2.65 -8.88
N SER A 43 -2.61 3.06 -10.02
CA SER A 43 -2.43 4.41 -10.56
C SER A 43 -3.69 5.22 -10.28
N PHE A 44 -3.48 6.50 -9.95
CA PHE A 44 -4.55 7.45 -9.64
C PHE A 44 -4.38 8.66 -10.53
N ARG A 45 -5.50 9.20 -11.01
CA ARG A 45 -5.48 10.40 -11.84
C ARG A 45 -6.50 11.39 -11.30
N PHE A 46 -6.07 12.63 -11.17
CA PHE A 46 -6.87 13.70 -10.58
C PHE A 46 -7.09 14.81 -11.58
N LYS A 47 -7.85 15.83 -11.20
CA LYS A 47 -8.15 16.96 -12.02
C LYS A 47 -6.90 17.81 -12.28
N ASP A 48 -6.07 17.99 -11.25
CA ASP A 48 -4.88 18.82 -11.31
C ASP A 48 -3.86 18.39 -10.24
N PHE A 49 -2.75 19.10 -10.18
CA PHE A 49 -1.70 18.80 -9.22
C PHE A 49 -2.14 19.04 -7.77
N SER A 50 -2.92 20.09 -7.54
CA SER A 50 -3.40 20.40 -6.19
C SER A 50 -4.22 19.24 -5.61
N GLU A 51 -5.09 18.66 -6.42
CA GLU A 51 -5.91 17.51 -6.02
C GLU A 51 -5.04 16.27 -5.79
N ALA A 52 -4.07 16.04 -6.66
CA ALA A 52 -3.12 14.94 -6.50
C ALA A 52 -2.31 15.11 -5.21
N TRP A 53 -1.84 16.31 -4.92
CA TRP A 53 -1.08 16.59 -3.71
C TRP A 53 -1.92 16.41 -2.44
N ALA A 54 -3.18 16.83 -2.46
CA ALA A 54 -4.09 16.62 -1.35
C ALA A 54 -4.27 15.13 -1.06
N PHE A 55 -4.44 14.33 -2.12
CA PHE A 55 -4.53 12.87 -1.99
C PHE A 55 -3.25 12.30 -1.38
N MET A 56 -2.09 12.68 -1.90
CA MET A 56 -0.80 12.20 -1.39
C MET A 56 -0.62 12.57 0.09
N SER A 57 -1.03 13.76 0.48
CA SER A 57 -0.94 14.20 1.87
C SER A 57 -1.77 13.31 2.79
N ARG A 58 -2.97 12.92 2.35
CA ARG A 58 -3.83 12.00 3.13
C ARG A 58 -3.23 10.61 3.19
N VAL A 59 -2.69 10.12 2.08
CA VAL A 59 -2.01 8.81 2.08
C VAL A 59 -0.81 8.83 3.02
N ALA A 60 -0.05 9.92 3.03
CA ALA A 60 1.10 10.05 3.92
C ALA A 60 0.70 9.92 5.40
N LEU A 61 -0.43 10.52 5.78
CA LEU A 61 -0.93 10.41 7.15
C LEU A 61 -1.36 8.98 7.50
N LEU A 62 -2.00 8.30 6.55
CA LEU A 62 -2.39 6.89 6.73
C LEU A 62 -1.17 6.00 6.87
N ALA A 63 -0.17 6.20 6.02
CA ALA A 63 1.07 5.43 6.03
C ALA A 63 1.80 5.59 7.35
N GLU A 64 1.87 6.81 7.85
CA GLU A 64 2.52 7.09 9.11
C GLU A 64 1.76 6.45 10.28
N ALA A 65 0.43 6.54 10.29
CA ALA A 65 -0.40 5.93 11.32
C ALA A 65 -0.27 4.41 11.35
N GLN A 66 -0.09 3.78 10.20
CA GLN A 66 0.04 2.32 10.10
C GLN A 66 1.49 1.85 10.18
N ASP A 67 2.45 2.76 10.25
CA ASP A 67 3.88 2.46 10.21
C ASP A 67 4.21 1.57 9.01
N HIS A 68 3.63 1.89 7.85
CA HIS A 68 3.83 1.16 6.60
C HIS A 68 3.78 2.15 5.45
N HIS A 69 4.89 2.33 4.76
CA HIS A 69 5.07 3.43 3.81
C HIS A 69 5.06 2.93 2.37
N PRO A 70 4.39 3.66 1.46
CA PRO A 70 4.33 3.27 0.06
C PRO A 70 5.61 3.65 -0.68
N GLU A 71 5.88 2.93 -1.78
CA GLU A 71 6.78 3.41 -2.82
C GLU A 71 5.88 4.14 -3.81
N TRP A 72 6.17 5.39 -4.11
CA TRP A 72 5.27 6.13 -4.96
C TRP A 72 5.97 7.19 -5.78
N SER A 73 5.26 7.64 -6.83
CA SER A 73 5.73 8.73 -7.68
C SER A 73 4.54 9.60 -8.05
N ASN A 74 4.85 10.86 -8.39
CA ASN A 74 3.85 11.81 -8.84
C ASN A 74 4.38 12.58 -10.04
N VAL A 75 3.54 12.67 -11.06
CA VAL A 75 3.77 13.54 -12.21
C VAL A 75 2.47 14.31 -12.43
N TRP A 76 2.48 15.60 -12.14
CA TRP A 76 1.34 16.50 -12.24
C TRP A 76 0.08 15.94 -11.56
N ASN A 77 -0.89 15.48 -12.31
CA ASN A 77 -2.18 14.99 -11.77
C ASN A 77 -2.19 13.47 -11.57
N ARG A 78 -1.07 12.80 -11.79
CA ARG A 78 -0.98 11.35 -11.71
C ARG A 78 -0.13 10.93 -10.51
N VAL A 79 -0.65 9.95 -9.78
CA VAL A 79 0.07 9.34 -8.64
C VAL A 79 0.09 7.84 -8.88
N GLU A 80 1.26 7.25 -8.77
CA GLU A 80 1.41 5.80 -8.81
C GLU A 80 1.89 5.31 -7.45
N ILE A 81 1.20 4.31 -6.90
CA ILE A 81 1.54 3.74 -5.59
C ILE A 81 1.86 2.27 -5.76
N VAL A 82 2.97 1.85 -5.18
CA VAL A 82 3.37 0.44 -5.10
C VAL A 82 3.48 0.08 -3.62
N LEU A 83 2.89 -1.05 -3.25
CA LEU A 83 2.93 -1.56 -1.88
C LEU A 83 3.61 -2.91 -1.83
N SER A 84 4.52 -3.06 -0.90
CA SER A 84 5.18 -4.32 -0.56
C SER A 84 5.73 -4.19 0.85
N THR A 85 5.97 -5.31 1.51
CA THR A 85 6.48 -5.30 2.87
C THR A 85 7.92 -5.80 2.86
N HIS A 86 8.86 -4.87 3.02
CA HIS A 86 10.29 -5.19 2.98
C HIS A 86 10.66 -6.29 3.98
N ASP A 87 10.19 -6.17 5.21
CA ASP A 87 10.52 -7.11 6.28
C ASP A 87 9.96 -8.52 6.05
N ALA A 88 8.95 -8.67 5.20
CA ALA A 88 8.40 -9.96 4.82
C ALA A 88 9.01 -10.49 3.52
N GLY A 89 9.70 -9.64 2.79
CA GLY A 89 10.22 -9.96 1.47
C GLY A 89 9.14 -10.04 0.41
N GLY A 90 8.00 -9.41 0.62
CA GLY A 90 6.88 -9.42 -0.31
C GLY A 90 5.59 -8.95 0.33
N LEU A 91 4.47 -9.28 -0.28
CA LEU A 91 3.14 -8.87 0.19
C LEU A 91 2.81 -9.47 1.55
N SER A 92 2.27 -8.65 2.42
CA SER A 92 1.79 -9.05 3.74
C SER A 92 0.44 -8.40 4.02
N ALA A 93 -0.13 -8.70 5.18
CA ALA A 93 -1.38 -8.08 5.64
C ALA A 93 -1.26 -6.56 5.76
N ARG A 94 -0.06 -6.04 5.97
CA ARG A 94 0.17 -4.59 6.03
C ARG A 94 -0.16 -3.92 4.70
N ASP A 95 0.18 -4.56 3.59
CA ASP A 95 -0.12 -4.03 2.26
C ASP A 95 -1.61 -4.05 1.97
N ALA A 96 -2.28 -5.13 2.33
CA ALA A 96 -3.73 -5.25 2.17
C ALA A 96 -4.46 -4.17 2.99
N ARG A 97 -4.01 -3.92 4.21
CA ARG A 97 -4.63 -2.92 5.08
C ARG A 97 -4.42 -1.50 4.55
N LEU A 98 -3.22 -1.19 4.08
CA LEU A 98 -2.93 0.14 3.54
C LEU A 98 -3.68 0.36 2.23
N ALA A 99 -3.74 -0.65 1.35
CA ALA A 99 -4.50 -0.56 0.12
C ALA A 99 -5.98 -0.25 0.39
N ALA A 100 -6.58 -0.92 1.37
CA ALA A 100 -7.96 -0.67 1.75
C ALA A 100 -8.16 0.77 2.27
N ALA A 101 -7.23 1.25 3.10
CA ALA A 101 -7.30 2.61 3.63
C ALA A 101 -7.14 3.65 2.51
N ILE A 102 -6.23 3.43 1.57
CA ILE A 102 -6.05 4.33 0.42
C ILE A 102 -7.31 4.33 -0.44
N ASP A 103 -7.87 3.16 -0.72
CA ASP A 103 -9.10 3.07 -1.51
C ASP A 103 -10.27 3.82 -0.87
N SER A 104 -10.32 3.86 0.45
CA SER A 104 -11.36 4.59 1.16
C SER A 104 -11.33 6.10 0.94
N LEU A 105 -10.21 6.64 0.45
CA LEU A 105 -10.08 8.05 0.10
C LEU A 105 -10.70 8.39 -1.25
N MET A 106 -10.97 7.37 -2.08
CA MET A 106 -11.53 7.57 -3.41
C MET A 106 -13.05 7.48 -3.35
N PRO A 107 -13.76 8.27 -4.16
CA PRO A 107 -15.22 8.22 -4.21
C PRO A 107 -15.75 6.90 -4.75
#